data_a5791095e4439c1f4ef4f54d3fb228cc
#
_entry.id   a5791095e4439c1f4ef4f54d3fb228cc
#
_cell.length_a   1.000
_cell.length_b   1.000
_cell.length_c   1.000
_cell.angle_alpha   90.00
_cell.angle_beta   90.00
_cell.angle_gamma   90.00
#
_symmetry.space_group_name_H-M   'P 1'
#
loop_
_entity.id
_entity.type
_entity.pdbx_description
1 polymer ?
#
loop_
_entity_poly.entity_id
_entity_poly.type
_entity_poly.pdbx_seq_one_letter_code
_entity_poly.pdbx_strand_id
1 'polypeptide(L)'
;MQISELELAKDLIRKPSVTPKDAGAINLLAKNLRSIGFNCKIINFKNVKNLYAKLGKSYPNFCYAGHTDVVPPGNIKNWTINPFKPVVRNNKLIGRGANDMKASIACFVTAVSRFRNQNKNFKGSISLLITGDEEGIALNGTKRVVKYLKRKKEKINFCIVGEPTNPNKLG
;
A
#
# COMPACT_ATOMS: atom_id res chain seq x y z
N MET A 1 -15.90 -6.20 -10.48
CA MET A 1 -14.75 -7.11 -10.31
C MET A 1 -14.39 -7.13 -8.83
N GLN A 2 -14.29 -8.30 -8.24
CA GLN A 2 -13.91 -8.43 -6.84
C GLN A 2 -12.40 -8.69 -6.77
N ILE A 3 -11.67 -7.86 -6.01
CA ILE A 3 -10.24 -8.05 -5.78
C ILE A 3 -10.07 -9.05 -4.64
N SER A 4 -9.21 -10.07 -4.83
CA SER A 4 -8.82 -10.99 -3.77
C SER A 4 -7.64 -10.40 -2.99
N GLU A 5 -7.77 -10.29 -1.68
CA GLU A 5 -6.71 -9.83 -0.79
C GLU A 5 -5.46 -10.71 -0.88
N LEU A 6 -5.65 -12.02 -0.94
CA LEU A 6 -4.55 -12.96 -1.02
C LEU A 6 -3.78 -12.85 -2.33
N GLU A 7 -4.49 -12.78 -3.46
CA GLU A 7 -3.81 -12.67 -4.76
C GLU A 7 -3.15 -11.30 -4.95
N LEU A 8 -3.79 -10.21 -4.50
CA LEU A 8 -3.15 -8.90 -4.54
C LEU A 8 -1.90 -8.84 -3.65
N ALA A 9 -1.96 -9.43 -2.45
CA ALA A 9 -0.79 -9.51 -1.56
C ALA A 9 0.35 -10.31 -2.21
N LYS A 10 0.05 -11.48 -2.80
CA LYS A 10 1.04 -12.27 -3.54
C LYS A 10 1.64 -11.48 -4.71
N ASP A 11 0.82 -10.78 -5.49
CA ASP A 11 1.29 -10.00 -6.62
C ASP A 11 2.19 -8.83 -6.20
N LEU A 12 1.88 -8.18 -5.08
CA LEU A 12 2.74 -7.15 -4.49
C LEU A 12 4.06 -7.74 -3.99
N ILE A 13 4.05 -8.92 -3.34
CA ILE A 13 5.26 -9.60 -2.86
C ILE A 13 6.15 -10.04 -4.02
N ARG A 14 5.57 -10.48 -5.15
CA ARG A 14 6.32 -10.82 -6.39
C ARG A 14 7.06 -9.62 -6.99
N LYS A 15 6.76 -8.39 -6.54
CA LYS A 15 7.54 -7.19 -6.89
C LYS A 15 8.67 -7.03 -5.87
N PRO A 16 9.94 -7.30 -6.24
CA PRO A 16 11.07 -7.20 -5.32
C PRO A 16 11.46 -5.73 -5.12
N SER A 17 10.54 -4.98 -4.51
CA SER A 17 10.66 -3.55 -4.24
C SER A 17 11.56 -3.26 -3.04
N VAL A 18 12.78 -3.78 -3.08
CA VAL A 18 13.81 -3.50 -2.07
C VAL A 18 14.20 -2.03 -2.16
N THR A 19 14.02 -1.32 -1.03
CA THR A 19 14.21 0.14 -0.97
C THR A 19 15.58 0.57 -1.58
N PRO A 20 15.64 1.62 -2.40
CA PRO A 20 14.57 2.52 -2.85
C PRO A 20 13.94 2.10 -4.21
N LYS A 21 14.09 0.84 -4.64
CA LYS A 21 13.59 0.35 -5.93
C LYS A 21 12.12 0.00 -5.86
N ASP A 22 11.29 0.54 -6.76
CA ASP A 22 9.86 0.24 -6.82
C ASP A 22 9.53 -1.14 -7.42
N ALA A 23 10.37 -1.64 -8.33
CA ALA A 23 10.17 -2.90 -9.06
C ALA A 23 8.75 -3.08 -9.66
N GLY A 24 8.01 -1.99 -9.87
CA GLY A 24 6.66 -1.98 -10.43
C GLY A 24 5.52 -2.17 -9.40
N ALA A 25 5.81 -2.16 -8.09
CA ALA A 25 4.82 -2.34 -7.04
C ALA A 25 3.77 -1.22 -7.04
N ILE A 26 4.19 0.04 -7.14
CA ILE A 26 3.30 1.21 -7.22
C ILE A 26 2.41 1.16 -8.47
N ASN A 27 2.96 0.76 -9.61
CA ASN A 27 2.16 0.65 -10.85
C ASN A 27 1.12 -0.46 -10.76
N LEU A 28 1.48 -1.61 -10.18
CA LEU A 28 0.55 -2.72 -9.95
C LEU A 28 -0.60 -2.29 -9.03
N LEU A 29 -0.27 -1.64 -7.91
CA LEU A 29 -1.26 -1.15 -6.97
C LEU A 29 -2.19 -0.12 -7.62
N ALA A 30 -1.64 0.85 -8.35
CA ALA A 30 -2.42 1.86 -9.06
C ALA A 30 -3.36 1.25 -10.11
N LYS A 31 -2.94 0.19 -10.81
CA LYS A 31 -3.81 -0.56 -11.74
C LYS A 31 -5.02 -1.16 -11.03
N ASN A 32 -4.81 -1.85 -9.91
CA ASN A 32 -5.88 -2.44 -9.12
C ASN A 32 -6.82 -1.38 -8.54
N LEU A 33 -6.30 -0.27 -8.03
CA LEU A 33 -7.11 0.83 -7.51
C LEU A 33 -7.96 1.49 -8.59
N ARG A 34 -7.40 1.72 -9.79
CA ARG A 34 -8.18 2.25 -10.92
C ARG A 34 -9.32 1.33 -11.32
N SER A 35 -9.15 0.01 -11.28
CA SER A 35 -10.20 -0.96 -11.63
C SER A 35 -11.41 -0.90 -10.70
N ILE A 36 -11.23 -0.37 -9.48
CA ILE A 36 -12.30 -0.13 -8.52
C ILE A 36 -12.68 1.35 -8.39
N GLY A 37 -12.25 2.19 -9.35
CA GLY A 37 -12.73 3.57 -9.55
C GLY A 37 -11.92 4.66 -8.85
N PHE A 38 -10.73 4.36 -8.32
CA PHE A 38 -9.86 5.40 -7.78
C PHE A 38 -9.24 6.26 -8.90
N ASN A 39 -9.15 7.55 -8.65
CA ASN A 39 -8.24 8.42 -9.37
C ASN A 39 -6.84 8.29 -8.75
N CYS A 40 -5.89 7.80 -9.52
CA CYS A 40 -4.54 7.48 -9.04
C CYS A 40 -3.51 8.44 -9.64
N LYS A 41 -2.76 9.10 -8.77
CA LYS A 41 -1.63 9.95 -9.12
C LYS A 41 -0.33 9.36 -8.61
N ILE A 42 0.56 8.99 -9.51
CA ILE A 42 1.94 8.61 -9.18
C ILE A 42 2.75 9.90 -9.06
N ILE A 43 3.47 10.04 -7.95
CA ILE A 43 4.25 11.22 -7.60
C ILE A 43 5.69 10.78 -7.38
N ASN A 44 6.60 11.24 -8.22
CA ASN A 44 8.00 10.90 -8.12
C ASN A 44 8.78 12.01 -7.42
N PHE A 45 9.58 11.64 -6.44
CA PHE A 45 10.59 12.51 -5.86
C PHE A 45 11.96 11.85 -6.02
N LYS A 46 12.81 12.44 -6.88
CA LYS A 46 14.02 11.79 -7.35
C LYS A 46 13.68 10.41 -7.96
N ASN A 47 14.34 9.35 -7.50
CA ASN A 47 14.16 7.96 -7.93
C ASN A 47 13.06 7.19 -7.16
N VAL A 48 12.38 7.83 -6.21
CA VAL A 48 11.32 7.22 -5.40
C VAL A 48 9.96 7.47 -6.01
N LYS A 49 9.20 6.40 -6.23
CA LYS A 49 7.80 6.45 -6.62
C LYS A 49 6.90 6.43 -5.41
N ASN A 50 5.89 7.30 -5.42
CA ASN A 50 4.83 7.33 -4.44
C ASN A 50 3.48 7.35 -5.16
N LEU A 51 2.42 6.97 -4.46
CA LEU A 51 1.06 6.96 -4.98
C LEU A 51 0.14 7.73 -4.02
N TYR A 52 -0.61 8.66 -4.58
CA TYR A 52 -1.83 9.16 -3.95
C TYR A 52 -3.02 8.74 -4.81
N ALA A 53 -3.94 8.00 -4.22
CA ALA A 53 -5.16 7.54 -4.89
C ALA A 53 -6.38 7.99 -4.09
N LYS A 54 -7.44 8.45 -4.78
CA LYS A 54 -8.67 8.93 -4.13
C LYS A 54 -9.91 8.44 -4.85
N LEU A 55 -10.84 7.91 -4.07
CA LEU A 55 -12.19 7.54 -4.47
C LEU A 55 -13.18 8.48 -3.81
N GLY A 56 -14.13 9.03 -4.57
CA GLY A 56 -15.03 10.07 -4.09
C GLY A 56 -14.45 11.49 -4.21
N LYS A 57 -15.31 12.50 -4.04
CA LYS A 57 -14.95 13.92 -4.24
C LYS A 57 -15.29 14.81 -3.05
N SER A 58 -16.08 14.32 -2.10
CA SER A 58 -16.57 15.08 -0.95
C SER A 58 -15.78 14.75 0.32
N TYR A 59 -16.03 15.52 1.35
CA TYR A 59 -15.48 15.29 2.69
C TYR A 59 -16.53 14.62 3.59
N PRO A 60 -16.09 13.92 4.65
CA PRO A 60 -14.72 13.74 5.09
C PRO A 60 -13.91 12.80 4.18
N ASN A 61 -12.57 12.97 4.18
CA ASN A 61 -11.62 12.09 3.50
C ASN A 61 -10.93 11.18 4.52
N PHE A 62 -11.17 9.89 4.42
CA PHE A 62 -10.51 8.85 5.19
C PHE A 62 -9.33 8.29 4.39
N CYS A 63 -8.12 8.39 4.94
CA CYS A 63 -6.89 7.98 4.27
C CYS A 63 -6.31 6.72 4.92
N TYR A 64 -5.85 5.80 4.09
CA TYR A 64 -4.94 4.74 4.48
C TYR A 64 -3.53 5.12 4.06
N ALA A 65 -2.57 5.06 5.00
CA ALA A 65 -1.16 5.30 4.71
C ALA A 65 -0.34 4.03 4.90
N GLY A 66 0.68 3.87 4.05
CA GLY A 66 1.59 2.73 4.09
C GLY A 66 2.67 2.80 3.02
N HIS A 67 3.42 1.72 2.85
CA HIS A 67 4.52 1.63 1.91
C HIS A 67 4.54 0.31 1.13
N THR A 68 5.17 0.33 -0.05
CA THR A 68 5.36 -0.88 -0.87
C THR A 68 6.81 -1.33 -0.95
N ASP A 69 7.74 -0.51 -0.51
CA ASP A 69 9.14 -0.91 -0.39
C ASP A 69 9.32 -1.88 0.77
N VAL A 70 10.42 -2.60 0.76
CA VAL A 70 10.77 -3.60 1.76
C VAL A 70 12.27 -3.54 2.03
N VAL A 71 12.69 -3.92 3.23
CA VAL A 71 14.11 -4.12 3.55
C VAL A 71 14.71 -5.26 2.71
N PRO A 72 16.03 -5.27 2.51
CA PRO A 72 16.72 -6.40 1.88
C PRO A 72 16.37 -7.73 2.57
N PRO A 73 16.22 -8.82 1.81
CA PRO A 73 15.87 -10.12 2.39
C PRO A 73 16.97 -10.73 3.28
N GLY A 74 18.17 -10.16 3.29
CA GLY A 74 19.32 -10.73 3.94
C GLY A 74 19.90 -11.93 3.17
N ASN A 75 20.51 -12.88 3.88
CA ASN A 75 21.04 -14.07 3.24
C ASN A 75 19.91 -14.99 2.75
N ILE A 76 19.80 -15.15 1.44
CA ILE A 76 18.75 -15.96 0.80
C ILE A 76 18.79 -17.44 1.25
N LYS A 77 19.97 -17.94 1.65
CA LYS A 77 20.10 -19.33 2.16
C LYS A 77 19.35 -19.57 3.48
N ASN A 78 19.05 -18.50 4.23
CA ASN A 78 18.30 -18.59 5.48
C ASN A 78 16.77 -18.62 5.26
N TRP A 79 16.31 -18.52 4.02
CA TRP A 79 14.90 -18.60 3.68
C TRP A 79 14.53 -20.01 3.26
N THR A 80 13.41 -20.51 3.78
CA THR A 80 12.83 -21.81 3.38
C THR A 80 12.15 -21.76 2.02
N ILE A 81 11.95 -20.55 1.47
CA ILE A 81 11.39 -20.26 0.14
C ILE A 81 12.13 -19.08 -0.46
N ASN A 82 11.94 -18.85 -1.76
CA ASN A 82 12.38 -17.56 -2.33
C ASN A 82 11.52 -16.42 -1.74
N PRO A 83 12.11 -15.37 -1.12
CA PRO A 83 11.38 -14.30 -0.43
C PRO A 83 10.40 -13.53 -1.33
N PHE A 84 10.61 -13.53 -2.65
CA PHE A 84 9.75 -12.86 -3.64
C PHE A 84 8.90 -13.82 -4.48
N LYS A 85 8.86 -15.12 -4.09
CA LYS A 85 7.92 -16.12 -4.61
C LYS A 85 6.99 -16.57 -3.47
N PRO A 86 5.95 -15.77 -3.16
CA PRO A 86 5.13 -16.02 -1.98
C PRO A 86 4.39 -17.34 -2.06
N VAL A 87 4.32 -18.03 -0.93
CA VAL A 87 3.57 -19.29 -0.76
C VAL A 87 2.61 -19.18 0.41
N VAL A 88 1.55 -19.98 0.38
CA VAL A 88 0.67 -20.19 1.55
C VAL A 88 0.94 -21.58 2.12
N ARG A 89 1.33 -21.63 3.38
CA ARG A 89 1.50 -22.89 4.14
C ARG A 89 0.86 -22.74 5.51
N ASN A 90 0.10 -23.73 5.95
CA ASN A 90 -0.57 -23.72 7.25
C ASN A 90 -1.36 -22.41 7.51
N ASN A 91 -2.13 -21.97 6.51
CA ASN A 91 -2.91 -20.71 6.52
C ASN A 91 -2.09 -19.43 6.73
N LYS A 92 -0.77 -19.47 6.51
CA LYS A 92 0.12 -18.30 6.60
C LYS A 92 0.69 -17.95 5.23
N LEU A 93 0.59 -16.69 4.85
CA LEU A 93 1.27 -16.16 3.68
C LEU A 93 2.73 -15.87 4.05
N ILE A 94 3.65 -16.49 3.33
CA ILE A 94 5.10 -16.39 3.58
C ILE A 94 5.74 -15.68 2.39
N GLY A 95 6.53 -14.63 2.68
CA GLY A 95 7.29 -13.84 1.70
C GLY A 95 7.78 -12.53 2.28
N ARG A 96 8.80 -11.91 1.69
CA ARG A 96 9.30 -10.59 2.11
C ARG A 96 8.24 -9.52 1.89
N GLY A 97 7.93 -8.75 2.95
CA GLY A 97 6.88 -7.72 2.92
C GLY A 97 5.47 -8.28 3.11
N ALA A 98 5.29 -9.58 3.45
CA ALA A 98 3.97 -10.12 3.72
C ALA A 98 3.32 -9.44 4.94
N ASN A 99 4.04 -9.40 6.07
CA ASN A 99 3.56 -8.76 7.30
C ASN A 99 3.76 -7.25 7.27
N ASP A 100 4.88 -6.81 6.74
CA ASP A 100 5.30 -5.41 6.65
C ASP A 100 5.53 -5.02 5.18
N MET A 101 4.56 -4.33 4.53
CA MET A 101 3.17 -4.26 4.94
C MET A 101 2.22 -4.53 3.74
N LYS A 102 2.71 -5.30 2.74
CA LYS A 102 1.98 -5.52 1.46
C LYS A 102 0.64 -6.23 1.65
N ALA A 103 0.52 -7.16 2.64
CA ALA A 103 -0.75 -7.80 2.91
C ALA A 103 -1.78 -6.84 3.52
N SER A 104 -1.35 -5.95 4.41
CA SER A 104 -2.21 -4.90 4.99
C SER A 104 -2.78 -3.99 3.90
N ILE A 105 -1.94 -3.56 2.94
CA ILE A 105 -2.40 -2.81 1.75
C ILE A 105 -3.45 -3.59 0.97
N ALA A 106 -3.19 -4.88 0.70
CA ALA A 106 -4.10 -5.72 -0.07
C ALA A 106 -5.45 -5.90 0.64
N CYS A 107 -5.44 -6.10 1.97
CA CYS A 107 -6.65 -6.18 2.78
C CYS A 107 -7.46 -4.89 2.72
N PHE A 108 -6.81 -3.71 2.84
CA PHE A 108 -7.50 -2.43 2.76
C PHE A 108 -8.13 -2.22 1.37
N VAL A 109 -7.39 -2.49 0.29
CA VAL A 109 -7.91 -2.36 -1.09
C VAL A 109 -9.14 -3.26 -1.31
N THR A 110 -9.09 -4.49 -0.80
CA THR A 110 -10.21 -5.43 -0.91
C THR A 110 -11.41 -4.98 -0.08
N ALA A 111 -11.18 -4.48 1.15
CA ALA A 111 -12.23 -3.93 1.99
C ALA A 111 -12.95 -2.76 1.31
N VAL A 112 -12.18 -1.84 0.69
CA VAL A 112 -12.76 -0.72 -0.08
C VAL A 112 -13.52 -1.22 -1.30
N SER A 113 -13.02 -2.24 -2.01
CA SER A 113 -13.73 -2.84 -3.14
C SER A 113 -15.09 -3.41 -2.73
N ARG A 114 -15.15 -4.12 -1.60
CA ARG A 114 -16.41 -4.65 -1.02
C ARG A 114 -17.33 -3.52 -0.59
N PHE A 115 -16.82 -2.55 0.15
CA PHE A 115 -17.58 -1.37 0.61
C PHE A 115 -18.22 -0.62 -0.54
N ARG A 116 -17.46 -0.34 -1.61
CA ARG A 116 -17.96 0.36 -2.79
C ARG A 116 -19.08 -0.40 -3.51
N ASN A 117 -18.98 -1.73 -3.60
CA ASN A 117 -20.00 -2.54 -4.24
C ASN A 117 -21.34 -2.50 -3.47
N GLN A 118 -21.27 -2.40 -2.15
CA GLN A 118 -22.44 -2.31 -1.27
C GLN A 118 -22.97 -0.88 -1.13
N ASN A 119 -22.10 0.14 -1.29
CA ASN A 119 -22.40 1.55 -1.03
C ASN A 119 -22.07 2.43 -2.23
N LYS A 120 -22.81 2.30 -3.33
CA LYS A 120 -22.55 3.01 -4.60
C LYS A 120 -22.57 4.53 -4.45
N ASN A 121 -23.40 5.07 -3.54
CA ASN A 121 -23.67 6.49 -3.34
C ASN A 121 -23.12 7.00 -1.99
N PHE A 122 -22.04 6.43 -1.46
CA PHE A 122 -21.47 6.91 -0.21
C PHE A 122 -21.03 8.40 -0.31
N LYS A 123 -21.26 9.13 0.76
CA LYS A 123 -20.81 10.52 0.91
C LYS A 123 -19.45 10.55 1.59
N GLY A 124 -18.52 11.36 1.08
CA GLY A 124 -17.15 11.42 1.55
C GLY A 124 -16.15 10.97 0.48
N SER A 125 -14.93 10.73 0.90
CA SER A 125 -13.90 10.12 0.07
C SER A 125 -13.01 9.17 0.86
N ILE A 126 -12.45 8.20 0.16
CA ILE A 126 -11.46 7.26 0.67
C ILE A 126 -10.18 7.48 -0.14
N SER A 127 -9.04 7.61 0.53
CA SER A 127 -7.76 7.81 -0.15
C SER A 127 -6.70 6.84 0.35
N LEU A 128 -5.68 6.61 -0.49
CA LEU A 128 -4.46 5.90 -0.13
C LEU A 128 -3.27 6.80 -0.41
N LEU A 129 -2.37 6.89 0.56
CA LEU A 129 -1.05 7.49 0.44
C LEU A 129 -0.03 6.38 0.63
N ILE A 130 0.60 5.96 -0.46
CA ILE A 130 1.56 4.85 -0.44
C ILE A 130 2.92 5.36 -0.90
N THR A 131 3.94 5.13 -0.07
CA THR A 131 5.32 5.48 -0.41
C THR A 131 6.13 4.26 -0.86
N GLY A 132 7.22 4.52 -1.58
CA GLY A 132 8.27 3.55 -1.89
C GLY A 132 9.60 3.90 -1.22
N ASP A 133 9.60 4.63 -0.10
CA ASP A 133 10.79 5.03 0.67
C ASP A 133 10.41 5.23 2.14
N GLU A 134 9.90 4.17 2.77
CA GLU A 134 9.67 4.11 4.21
C GLU A 134 10.83 3.37 4.89
N GLU A 135 11.18 2.21 4.37
CA GLU A 135 12.19 1.27 4.85
C GLU A 135 13.65 1.71 4.58
N GLY A 136 13.84 2.85 3.95
CA GLY A 136 15.13 3.41 3.61
C GLY A 136 15.42 4.70 4.34
N ILE A 137 15.91 5.70 3.58
CA ILE A 137 16.28 7.01 4.13
C ILE A 137 15.03 7.85 4.48
N ALA A 138 13.86 7.49 3.97
CA ALA A 138 12.55 8.14 4.18
C ALA A 138 12.50 9.64 3.80
N LEU A 139 13.44 10.12 2.96
CA LEU A 139 13.50 11.54 2.56
C LEU A 139 12.56 11.87 1.40
N ASN A 140 12.28 10.91 0.50
CA ASN A 140 11.52 11.13 -0.73
C ASN A 140 10.15 10.44 -0.71
N GLY A 141 9.73 9.98 0.46
CA GLY A 141 8.48 9.27 0.72
C GLY A 141 7.38 10.17 1.29
N THR A 142 6.70 9.67 2.31
CA THR A 142 5.50 10.22 2.94
C THR A 142 5.59 11.72 3.23
N LYS A 143 6.68 12.18 3.84
CA LYS A 143 6.89 13.61 4.20
C LYS A 143 6.75 14.53 2.97
N ARG A 144 7.32 14.14 1.83
CA ARG A 144 7.23 14.94 0.58
C ARG A 144 5.85 14.86 -0.04
N VAL A 145 5.20 13.70 0.00
CA VAL A 145 3.84 13.54 -0.50
C VAL A 145 2.87 14.39 0.31
N VAL A 146 2.93 14.37 1.64
CA VAL A 146 2.11 15.21 2.51
C VAL A 146 2.31 16.71 2.20
N LYS A 147 3.56 17.16 2.06
CA LYS A 147 3.85 18.54 1.66
C LYS A 147 3.27 18.90 0.27
N TYR A 148 3.34 17.96 -0.67
CA TYR A 148 2.74 18.13 -2.00
C TYR A 148 1.21 18.24 -1.90
N LEU A 149 0.53 17.36 -1.16
CA LEU A 149 -0.91 17.36 -0.97
C LEU A 149 -1.38 18.68 -0.29
N LYS A 150 -0.65 19.14 0.74
CA LYS A 150 -0.93 20.42 1.40
C LYS A 150 -0.89 21.59 0.41
N ARG A 151 0.11 21.65 -0.49
CA ARG A 151 0.19 22.67 -1.56
C ARG A 151 -0.97 22.59 -2.55
N LYS A 152 -1.53 21.39 -2.77
CA LYS A 152 -2.72 21.16 -3.60
C LYS A 152 -4.03 21.39 -2.86
N LYS A 153 -3.99 21.87 -1.61
CA LYS A 153 -5.14 22.06 -0.72
C LYS A 153 -5.96 20.78 -0.53
N GLU A 154 -5.32 19.61 -0.67
CA GLU A 154 -5.95 18.34 -0.37
C GLU A 154 -6.01 18.14 1.14
N LYS A 155 -7.21 17.87 1.65
CA LYS A 155 -7.46 17.68 3.09
C LYS A 155 -7.68 16.21 3.38
N ILE A 156 -6.96 15.69 4.36
CA ILE A 156 -7.17 14.37 4.96
C ILE A 156 -7.76 14.62 6.35
N ASN A 157 -8.95 14.06 6.62
CA ASN A 157 -9.65 14.26 7.90
C ASN A 157 -9.26 13.18 8.91
N PHE A 158 -9.12 11.94 8.45
CA PHE A 158 -8.75 10.79 9.26
C PHE A 158 -7.71 9.98 8.52
N CYS A 159 -6.76 9.41 9.25
CA CYS A 159 -5.74 8.54 8.69
C CYS A 159 -5.55 7.31 9.56
N ILE A 160 -5.53 6.14 8.91
CA ILE A 160 -5.05 4.91 9.50
C ILE A 160 -3.72 4.54 8.84
N VAL A 161 -2.75 4.14 9.65
CA VAL A 161 -1.45 3.64 9.19
C VAL A 161 -1.49 2.12 9.32
N GLY A 162 -1.21 1.41 8.23
CA GLY A 162 -1.39 -0.05 8.16
C GLY A 162 -0.19 -0.87 8.61
N GLU A 163 0.70 -0.29 9.43
CA GLU A 163 1.89 -0.94 9.95
C GLU A 163 1.56 -2.10 10.90
N PRO A 164 2.41 -3.13 10.96
CA PRO A 164 2.25 -4.20 11.93
C PRO A 164 2.41 -3.66 13.35
N THR A 165 1.52 -4.10 14.25
CA THR A 165 1.58 -3.74 15.66
C THR A 165 1.74 -4.99 16.51
N ASN A 166 2.18 -4.81 17.76
CA ASN A 166 2.26 -5.91 18.71
C ASN A 166 0.83 -6.38 19.08
N PRO A 167 0.49 -7.68 18.92
CA PRO A 167 -0.85 -8.17 19.20
C PRO A 167 -1.21 -8.20 20.69
N ASN A 168 -0.22 -8.18 21.58
CA ASN A 168 -0.43 -8.37 23.02
C ASN A 168 -0.20 -7.11 23.87
N LYS A 169 0.54 -6.13 23.35
CA LYS A 169 0.81 -4.87 24.03
C LYS A 169 0.85 -3.73 23.02
N LEU A 170 0.29 -2.58 23.38
CA LEU A 170 0.44 -1.36 22.62
C LEU A 170 1.86 -0.80 22.80
N GLY A 171 2.49 -0.39 21.71
CA GLY A 171 3.81 0.24 21.72
C GLY A 171 4.94 -0.63 21.23
#